data_4a73b9c5d3632be0f0978be08e9b16b2
#
_entry.id   4a73b9c5d3632be0f0978be08e9b16b2
#
_cell.length_a   1.000
_cell.length_b   1.000
_cell.length_c   1.000
_cell.angle_alpha   90.00
_cell.angle_beta   90.00
_cell.angle_gamma   90.00
#
_symmetry.space_group_name_H-M   'P 1'
#
loop_
_entity.id
_entity.type
_entity.pdbx_description
1 polymer ?
#
loop_
_entity_poly.entity_id
_entity_poly.type
_entity_poly.pdbx_seq_one_letter_code
_entity_poly.pdbx_strand_id
1 'polypeptide(L)'
;MSEASDIVSGVNELPLFPLSVVLFPGVPLPLHIFEPRYRKMLNDIRAGNNLFGLSYFDPSTSEREFPAEGSIGCVAKVTDAQAFPDGRSNILTIGVIRYRIEEYVERGDPYFVVRVSYFEDEADDSEGVAESSRDVAETFSRIARAVRTMTRTLGEIELRLYLGRVMRSERAAILTAA
;
A
#
# COMPACT_ATOMS: atom_id res chain seq x y z
N MET A 1 4.35 20.31 -8.63
CA MET A 1 3.53 19.13 -8.30
C MET A 1 4.47 17.95 -8.32
N SER A 2 4.32 17.01 -7.41
CA SER A 2 5.19 15.82 -7.38
C SER A 2 4.71 14.80 -8.42
N GLU A 3 5.57 13.84 -8.79
CA GLU A 3 5.22 12.71 -9.66
C GLU A 3 4.03 11.92 -9.08
N ALA A 4 3.94 11.82 -7.75
CA ALA A 4 2.83 11.14 -7.07
C ALA A 4 1.49 11.86 -7.29
N SER A 5 1.47 13.20 -7.22
CA SER A 5 0.29 14.02 -7.50
C SER A 5 -0.16 13.92 -8.96
N ASP A 6 0.78 13.80 -9.89
CA ASP A 6 0.48 13.64 -11.33
C ASP A 6 -0.21 12.29 -11.61
N ILE A 7 0.20 11.20 -10.91
CA ILE A 7 -0.41 9.86 -11.06
C ILE A 7 -1.89 9.86 -10.67
N VAL A 8 -2.28 10.63 -9.65
CA VAL A 8 -3.66 10.70 -9.16
C VAL A 8 -4.46 11.88 -9.72
N SER A 9 -3.87 12.64 -10.65
CA SER A 9 -4.53 13.81 -11.24
C SER A 9 -5.86 13.42 -11.88
N GLY A 10 -6.94 14.12 -11.50
CA GLY A 10 -8.29 13.86 -11.99
C GLY A 10 -8.99 12.64 -11.38
N VAL A 11 -8.35 11.92 -10.47
CA VAL A 11 -8.93 10.79 -9.73
C VAL A 11 -9.45 11.30 -8.39
N ASN A 12 -10.76 11.50 -8.24
CA ASN A 12 -11.36 11.97 -7.01
C ASN A 12 -12.01 10.85 -6.18
N GLU A 13 -12.16 9.68 -6.78
CA GLU A 13 -12.79 8.51 -6.16
C GLU A 13 -11.93 7.27 -6.38
N LEU A 14 -11.84 6.45 -5.35
CA LEU A 14 -11.04 5.24 -5.35
C LEU A 14 -11.87 4.04 -4.90
N PRO A 15 -11.77 2.89 -5.57
CA PRO A 15 -12.13 1.61 -4.97
C PRO A 15 -11.35 1.42 -3.67
N LEU A 16 -12.01 1.03 -2.59
CA LEU A 16 -11.39 0.88 -1.27
C LEU A 16 -11.10 -0.59 -0.96
N PHE A 17 -9.88 -0.87 -0.55
CA PHE A 17 -9.45 -2.16 -0.05
C PHE A 17 -8.98 -2.03 1.40
N PRO A 18 -9.87 -2.27 2.39
CA PRO A 18 -9.51 -2.26 3.80
C PRO A 18 -8.74 -3.52 4.17
N LEU A 19 -7.59 -3.36 4.81
CA LEU A 19 -6.71 -4.45 5.27
C LEU A 19 -6.09 -4.10 6.62
N SER A 20 -5.73 -5.11 7.41
CA SER A 20 -4.99 -4.95 8.67
C SER A 20 -3.48 -4.70 8.42
N VAL A 21 -3.17 -3.89 7.40
CA VAL A 21 -1.81 -3.50 7.02
C VAL A 21 -1.79 -2.03 6.63
N VAL A 22 -0.69 -1.35 6.94
CA VAL A 22 -0.45 0.05 6.53
C VAL A 22 0.49 0.05 5.33
N LEU A 23 0.10 0.78 4.29
CA LEU A 23 0.93 1.05 3.11
C LEU A 23 1.46 2.48 3.17
N PHE A 24 2.73 2.66 2.83
CA PHE A 24 3.36 3.98 2.71
C PHE A 24 3.73 4.27 1.24
N PRO A 25 3.80 5.55 0.85
CA PRO A 25 4.31 5.93 -0.47
C PRO A 25 5.70 5.33 -0.74
N GLY A 26 5.91 4.86 -1.98
CA GLY A 26 7.15 4.21 -2.42
C GLY A 26 7.34 2.76 -1.94
N VAL A 27 6.52 2.26 -1.02
CA VAL A 27 6.68 0.90 -0.47
C VAL A 27 5.94 -0.12 -1.33
N PRO A 28 6.60 -1.21 -1.78
CA PRO A 28 5.94 -2.30 -2.47
C PRO A 28 5.19 -3.20 -1.49
N LEU A 29 3.99 -3.65 -1.89
CA LEU A 29 3.16 -4.57 -1.13
C LEU A 29 2.61 -5.66 -2.05
N PRO A 30 2.99 -6.94 -1.86
CA PRO A 30 2.37 -8.07 -2.53
C PRO A 30 1.03 -8.40 -1.86
N LEU A 31 0.01 -8.67 -2.68
CA LEU A 31 -1.32 -9.03 -2.21
C LEU A 31 -1.83 -10.27 -2.94
N HIS A 32 -2.59 -11.10 -2.23
CA HIS A 32 -3.32 -12.23 -2.79
C HIS A 32 -4.82 -11.90 -2.84
N ILE A 33 -5.36 -11.77 -4.04
CA ILE A 33 -6.75 -11.39 -4.28
C ILE A 33 -7.57 -12.67 -4.51
N PHE A 34 -8.44 -13.02 -3.56
CA PHE A 34 -9.26 -14.23 -3.61
C PHE A 34 -10.75 -13.97 -3.42
N GLU A 35 -11.14 -12.95 -2.66
CA GLU A 35 -12.54 -12.62 -2.43
C GLU A 35 -13.22 -12.13 -3.71
N PRO A 36 -14.46 -12.58 -4.03
CA PRO A 36 -15.17 -12.23 -5.27
C PRO A 36 -15.27 -10.70 -5.49
N ARG A 37 -15.58 -9.94 -4.42
CA ARG A 37 -15.68 -8.48 -4.50
C ARG A 37 -14.37 -7.81 -4.92
N TYR A 38 -13.23 -8.26 -4.39
CA TYR A 38 -11.93 -7.69 -4.74
C TYR A 38 -11.37 -8.22 -6.07
N ARG A 39 -11.82 -9.41 -6.51
CA ARG A 39 -11.54 -9.89 -7.88
C ARG A 39 -12.23 -8.99 -8.92
N LYS A 40 -13.51 -8.60 -8.65
CA LYS A 40 -14.21 -7.63 -9.49
C LYS A 40 -13.51 -6.26 -9.46
N MET A 41 -13.19 -5.75 -8.28
CA MET A 41 -12.44 -4.51 -8.11
C MET A 41 -11.14 -4.52 -8.94
N LEU A 42 -10.34 -5.60 -8.84
CA LEU A 42 -9.10 -5.72 -9.60
C LEU A 42 -9.34 -5.67 -11.11
N ASN A 43 -10.37 -6.34 -11.61
CA ASN A 43 -10.71 -6.30 -13.03
C ASN A 43 -11.10 -4.88 -13.48
N ASP A 44 -11.88 -4.17 -12.68
CA ASP A 44 -12.35 -2.82 -12.99
C ASP A 44 -11.19 -1.82 -13.01
N ILE A 45 -10.31 -1.83 -12.00
CA ILE A 45 -9.15 -0.91 -11.97
C ILE A 45 -8.15 -1.23 -13.07
N ARG A 46 -7.98 -2.48 -13.47
CA ARG A 46 -7.10 -2.87 -14.57
C ARG A 46 -7.60 -2.44 -15.95
N ALA A 47 -8.89 -2.26 -16.10
CA ALA A 47 -9.46 -1.63 -17.29
C ALA A 47 -9.30 -0.09 -17.30
N GLY A 48 -8.86 0.50 -16.21
CA GLY A 48 -8.68 1.94 -16.02
C GLY A 48 -7.23 2.31 -15.68
N ASN A 49 -7.04 2.90 -14.51
CA ASN A 49 -5.78 3.51 -14.07
C ASN A 49 -4.90 2.61 -13.18
N ASN A 50 -5.32 1.40 -12.86
CA ASN A 50 -4.67 0.47 -11.94
C ASN A 50 -4.54 0.99 -10.50
N LEU A 51 -5.37 1.92 -10.06
CA LEU A 51 -5.30 2.53 -8.74
C LEU A 51 -6.45 2.06 -7.84
N PHE A 52 -6.15 1.87 -6.56
CA PHE A 52 -7.13 1.68 -5.51
C PHE A 52 -6.63 2.28 -4.19
N GLY A 53 -7.54 2.55 -3.27
CA GLY A 53 -7.20 3.02 -1.93
C GLY A 53 -7.00 1.85 -0.99
N LEU A 54 -5.88 1.81 -0.28
CA LEU A 54 -5.65 0.89 0.83
C LEU A 54 -5.73 1.68 2.14
N SER A 55 -6.62 1.27 3.04
CA SER A 55 -6.75 1.85 4.38
C SER A 55 -6.60 0.75 5.44
N TYR A 56 -5.91 1.08 6.52
CA TYR A 56 -5.83 0.18 7.67
C TYR A 56 -7.22 -0.04 8.26
N PHE A 57 -7.57 -1.28 8.46
CA PHE A 57 -8.79 -1.69 9.12
C PHE A 57 -8.61 -3.06 9.78
N ASP A 58 -8.89 -3.14 11.07
CA ASP A 58 -8.88 -4.38 11.82
C ASP A 58 -10.30 -4.68 12.33
N PRO A 59 -11.01 -5.64 11.72
CA PRO A 59 -12.36 -5.99 12.14
C PRO A 59 -12.45 -6.59 13.54
N SER A 60 -11.34 -7.07 14.11
CA SER A 60 -11.31 -7.65 15.46
C SER A 60 -11.35 -6.59 16.56
N THR A 61 -10.93 -5.36 16.26
CA THR A 61 -10.84 -4.25 17.21
C THR A 61 -11.83 -3.13 16.92
N SER A 62 -12.52 -3.19 15.79
CA SER A 62 -13.45 -2.15 15.34
C SER A 62 -14.90 -2.57 15.57
N GLU A 63 -15.72 -1.67 16.10
CA GLU A 63 -17.19 -1.81 16.13
C GLU A 63 -17.84 -1.55 14.76
N ARG A 64 -17.06 -1.07 13.77
CA ARG A 64 -17.50 -0.77 12.41
C ARG A 64 -17.16 -1.93 11.47
N GLU A 65 -17.83 -1.99 10.34
CA GLU A 65 -17.56 -2.97 9.27
C GLU A 65 -16.52 -2.47 8.26
N PHE A 66 -16.13 -1.18 8.33
CA PHE A 66 -15.23 -0.53 7.38
C PHE A 66 -14.55 0.71 8.01
N PRO A 67 -13.46 1.23 7.43
CA PRO A 67 -12.79 2.44 7.91
C PRO A 67 -13.75 3.64 8.01
N ALA A 68 -13.56 4.49 9.01
CA ALA A 68 -14.38 5.70 9.18
C ALA A 68 -14.03 6.77 8.12
N GLU A 69 -14.96 7.66 7.83
CA GLU A 69 -14.67 8.94 7.19
C GLU A 69 -13.62 9.69 8.02
N GLY A 70 -12.72 10.41 7.37
CA GLY A 70 -11.54 11.02 7.99
C GLY A 70 -10.34 10.08 8.15
N SER A 71 -10.52 8.75 7.97
CA SER A 71 -9.40 7.80 8.02
C SER A 71 -8.38 8.06 6.92
N ILE A 72 -7.11 7.85 7.26
CA ILE A 72 -5.99 8.00 6.35
C ILE A 72 -5.65 6.66 5.71
N GLY A 73 -5.41 6.68 4.41
CA GLY A 73 -4.92 5.55 3.63
C GLY A 73 -3.79 5.94 2.68
N CYS A 74 -3.38 4.98 1.87
CA CYS A 74 -2.42 5.20 0.79
C CYS A 74 -2.98 4.66 -0.52
N VAL A 75 -2.85 5.42 -1.60
CA VAL A 75 -3.15 4.94 -2.96
C VAL A 75 -2.17 3.86 -3.31
N ALA A 76 -2.68 2.70 -3.71
CA ALA A 76 -1.91 1.58 -4.22
C ALA A 76 -2.05 1.53 -5.75
N LYS A 77 -0.93 1.46 -6.46
CA LYS A 77 -0.86 1.23 -7.91
C LYS A 77 -0.46 -0.21 -8.17
N VAL A 78 -1.26 -0.95 -8.92
CA VAL A 78 -0.90 -2.30 -9.37
C VAL A 78 0.20 -2.19 -10.42
N THR A 79 1.35 -2.81 -10.15
CA THR A 79 2.52 -2.82 -11.04
C THR A 79 2.69 -4.16 -11.77
N ASP A 80 2.20 -5.24 -11.16
CA ASP A 80 2.22 -6.58 -11.74
C ASP A 80 1.02 -7.39 -11.25
N ALA A 81 0.54 -8.33 -12.07
CA ALA A 81 -0.58 -9.20 -11.72
C ALA A 81 -0.48 -10.56 -12.41
N GLN A 82 -0.47 -11.61 -11.60
CA GLN A 82 -0.53 -12.99 -12.02
C GLN A 82 -1.90 -13.59 -11.69
N ALA A 83 -2.70 -13.86 -12.71
CA ALA A 83 -4.00 -14.49 -12.55
C ALA A 83 -3.87 -16.02 -12.51
N PHE A 84 -4.72 -16.66 -11.70
CA PHE A 84 -4.87 -18.12 -11.63
C PHE A 84 -6.13 -18.58 -12.35
N PRO A 85 -6.20 -19.87 -12.80
CA PRO A 85 -7.37 -20.41 -13.50
C PRO A 85 -8.67 -20.36 -12.69
N ASP A 86 -8.58 -20.35 -11.36
CA ASP A 86 -9.73 -20.27 -10.44
C ASP A 86 -10.21 -18.83 -10.21
N GLY A 87 -9.57 -17.85 -10.90
CA GLY A 87 -9.90 -16.45 -10.86
C GLY A 87 -9.29 -15.68 -9.68
N ARG A 88 -8.49 -16.32 -8.82
CA ARG A 88 -7.62 -15.62 -7.86
C ARG A 88 -6.47 -14.94 -8.58
N SER A 89 -5.81 -14.01 -7.91
CA SER A 89 -4.64 -13.33 -8.48
C SER A 89 -3.63 -12.99 -7.38
N ASN A 90 -2.34 -13.12 -7.72
CA ASN A 90 -1.29 -12.44 -6.98
C ASN A 90 -1.01 -11.12 -7.67
N ILE A 91 -0.95 -10.04 -6.92
CA ILE A 91 -0.59 -8.73 -7.45
C ILE A 91 0.59 -8.15 -6.67
N LEU A 92 1.39 -7.36 -7.37
CA LEU A 92 2.36 -6.49 -6.74
C LEU A 92 1.85 -5.05 -6.86
N THR A 93 1.83 -4.35 -5.75
CA THR A 93 1.45 -2.95 -5.69
C THR A 93 2.59 -2.11 -5.16
N ILE A 94 2.53 -0.81 -5.44
CA ILE A 94 3.41 0.19 -4.84
C ILE A 94 2.55 1.33 -4.29
N GLY A 95 2.85 1.82 -3.09
CA GLY A 95 2.22 3.01 -2.54
C GLY A 95 2.59 4.25 -3.37
N VAL A 96 1.62 5.13 -3.62
CA VAL A 96 1.79 6.32 -4.45
C VAL A 96 1.76 7.59 -3.61
N ILE A 97 0.62 7.86 -2.97
CA ILE A 97 0.36 9.09 -2.21
C ILE A 97 -0.64 8.80 -1.10
N ARG A 98 -0.59 9.54 -0.02
CA ARG A 98 -1.57 9.43 1.07
C ARG A 98 -2.87 10.12 0.68
N TYR A 99 -3.96 9.60 1.22
CA TYR A 99 -5.27 10.20 1.06
C TYR A 99 -6.06 10.16 2.38
N ARG A 100 -7.06 11.02 2.47
CA ARG A 100 -8.10 11.02 3.51
C ARG A 100 -9.42 10.60 2.88
N ILE A 101 -10.16 9.72 3.53
CA ILE A 101 -11.53 9.38 3.15
C ILE A 101 -12.44 10.56 3.51
N GLU A 102 -13.09 11.15 2.51
CA GLU A 102 -14.05 12.22 2.70
C GLU A 102 -15.47 11.66 2.89
N GLU A 103 -15.87 10.77 1.99
CA GLU A 103 -17.19 10.13 2.05
C GLU A 103 -17.21 8.81 1.30
N TYR A 104 -18.20 7.98 1.59
CA TYR A 104 -18.51 6.76 0.84
C TYR A 104 -19.46 7.07 -0.30
N VAL A 105 -19.17 6.51 -1.49
CA VAL A 105 -19.97 6.71 -2.70
C VAL A 105 -20.70 5.41 -3.05
N GLU A 106 -22.02 5.44 -3.08
CA GLU A 106 -22.83 4.30 -3.49
C GLU A 106 -22.89 4.19 -5.02
N ARG A 107 -22.26 3.15 -5.56
CA ARG A 107 -22.27 2.85 -7.01
C ARG A 107 -22.92 1.52 -7.36
N GLY A 108 -23.35 0.74 -6.36
CA GLY A 108 -23.88 -0.61 -6.55
C GLY A 108 -22.79 -1.67 -6.84
N ASP A 109 -21.52 -1.32 -6.68
CA ASP A 109 -20.41 -2.26 -6.78
C ASP A 109 -20.35 -3.14 -5.52
N PRO A 110 -19.84 -4.40 -5.63
CA PRO A 110 -19.71 -5.29 -4.48
C PRO A 110 -18.56 -4.91 -3.52
N TYR A 111 -17.81 -3.85 -3.83
CA TYR A 111 -16.75 -3.27 -3.03
C TYR A 111 -17.03 -1.79 -2.75
N PHE A 112 -16.42 -1.25 -1.72
CA PHE A 112 -16.60 0.15 -1.39
C PHE A 112 -15.88 1.07 -2.37
N VAL A 113 -16.48 2.21 -2.66
CA VAL A 113 -15.87 3.34 -3.37
C VAL A 113 -15.90 4.55 -2.44
N VAL A 114 -14.81 5.28 -2.38
CA VAL A 114 -14.68 6.46 -1.51
C VAL A 114 -14.23 7.66 -2.31
N ARG A 115 -14.80 8.82 -1.97
CA ARG A 115 -14.24 10.12 -2.40
C ARG A 115 -13.11 10.48 -1.45
N VAL A 116 -12.02 11.01 -2.01
CA VAL A 116 -10.78 11.23 -1.27
C VAL A 116 -10.19 12.61 -1.55
N SER A 117 -9.46 13.12 -0.56
CA SER A 117 -8.51 14.22 -0.73
C SER A 117 -7.08 13.71 -0.56
N TYR A 118 -6.19 14.13 -1.45
CA TYR A 118 -4.78 13.73 -1.42
C TYR A 118 -3.94 14.74 -0.65
N PHE A 119 -2.90 14.25 -0.01
CA PHE A 119 -1.90 15.10 0.64
C PHE A 119 -0.54 14.42 0.64
N GLU A 120 0.50 15.23 0.65
CA GLU A 120 1.88 14.80 0.84
C GLU A 120 2.31 15.13 2.25
N ASP A 121 3.22 14.34 2.80
CA ASP A 121 3.83 14.66 4.09
C ASP A 121 4.80 15.83 3.88
N GLU A 122 4.77 16.79 4.80
CA GLU A 122 5.82 17.82 4.85
C GLU A 122 7.14 17.16 5.27
N ALA A 123 8.22 17.55 4.62
CA ALA A 123 9.55 17.12 5.04
C ALA A 123 9.81 17.71 6.44
N ASP A 124 9.98 16.83 7.41
CA ASP A 124 10.36 17.23 8.77
C ASP A 124 11.84 16.89 8.98
N ASP A 125 12.69 17.92 8.87
CA ASP A 125 14.14 17.83 9.05
C ASP A 125 14.54 17.92 10.54
N SER A 126 13.60 17.77 11.48
CA SER A 126 13.92 17.81 12.90
C SER A 126 14.83 16.64 13.32
N GLU A 127 15.75 16.95 14.25
CA GLU A 127 16.71 15.97 14.78
C GLU A 127 15.99 14.73 15.37
N GLY A 128 14.80 14.90 15.93
CA GLY A 128 13.95 13.83 16.45
C GLY A 128 13.42 12.87 15.38
N VAL A 129 13.11 13.36 14.18
CA VAL A 129 12.67 12.51 13.04
C VAL A 129 13.86 11.70 12.52
N ALA A 130 15.04 12.29 12.43
CA ALA A 130 16.25 11.59 12.00
C ALA A 130 16.65 10.47 12.99
N GLU A 131 16.45 10.66 14.28
CA GLU A 131 16.68 9.65 15.32
C GLU A 131 15.65 8.53 15.23
N SER A 132 14.36 8.88 15.16
CA SER A 132 13.26 7.90 15.00
C SER A 132 13.40 7.08 13.72
N SER A 133 13.83 7.69 12.62
CA SER A 133 14.07 7.00 11.34
C SER A 133 15.20 5.98 11.46
N ARG A 134 16.27 6.30 12.21
CA ARG A 134 17.37 5.35 12.48
C ARG A 134 16.90 4.17 13.31
N ASP A 135 16.12 4.40 14.36
CA ASP A 135 15.56 3.35 15.22
C ASP A 135 14.63 2.41 14.46
N VAL A 136 13.79 2.96 13.57
CA VAL A 136 12.91 2.17 12.69
C VAL A 136 13.76 1.33 11.72
N ALA A 137 14.76 1.93 11.06
CA ALA A 137 15.64 1.22 10.14
C ALA A 137 16.44 0.11 10.83
N GLU A 138 16.92 0.33 12.06
CA GLU A 138 17.60 -0.67 12.86
C GLU A 138 16.68 -1.80 13.28
N THR A 139 15.47 -1.47 13.73
CA THR A 139 14.44 -2.45 14.10
C THR A 139 14.03 -3.29 12.90
N PHE A 140 13.80 -2.67 11.73
CA PHE A 140 13.50 -3.37 10.49
C PHE A 140 14.66 -4.30 10.08
N SER A 141 15.91 -3.84 10.19
CA SER A 141 17.09 -4.64 9.90
C SER A 141 17.23 -5.85 10.82
N ARG A 142 16.82 -5.74 12.08
CA ARG A 142 16.76 -6.86 13.06
C ARG A 142 15.70 -7.86 12.66
N ILE A 143 14.49 -7.40 12.33
CA ILE A 143 13.37 -8.26 11.88
C ILE A 143 13.75 -8.96 10.58
N ALA A 144 14.29 -8.27 9.60
CA ALA A 144 14.71 -8.83 8.33
C ALA A 144 15.82 -9.90 8.50
N ARG A 145 16.74 -9.70 9.44
CA ARG A 145 17.74 -10.72 9.81
C ARG A 145 17.11 -11.94 10.44
N ALA A 146 16.17 -11.75 11.38
CA ALA A 146 15.47 -12.85 12.04
C ALA A 146 14.64 -13.68 11.05
N VAL A 147 13.89 -13.01 10.15
CA VAL A 147 13.13 -13.64 9.07
C VAL A 147 14.04 -14.41 8.12
N ARG A 148 15.21 -13.85 7.74
CA ARG A 148 16.19 -14.53 6.89
C ARG A 148 16.73 -15.80 7.53
N THR A 149 16.87 -15.83 8.85
CA THR A 149 17.31 -17.01 9.60
C THR A 149 16.22 -18.09 9.62
N MET A 150 14.95 -17.69 9.71
CA MET A 150 13.80 -18.62 9.67
C MET A 150 13.52 -19.17 8.26
N THR A 151 13.70 -18.36 7.21
CA THR A 151 13.39 -18.75 5.82
C THR A 151 14.50 -19.52 5.11
N ARG A 152 15.58 -19.82 5.78
CA ARG A 152 16.61 -20.74 5.24
C ARG A 152 16.05 -22.14 4.91
N THR A 153 14.80 -22.40 5.33
CA THR A 153 14.08 -23.67 5.11
C THR A 153 13.01 -23.59 4.01
N LEU A 154 12.67 -22.41 3.49
CA LEU A 154 11.62 -22.20 2.48
C LEU A 154 12.09 -21.24 1.38
N GLY A 155 12.72 -21.78 0.33
CA GLY A 155 12.87 -21.15 -0.98
C GLY A 155 13.56 -19.77 -1.02
N GLU A 156 14.89 -19.75 -1.15
CA GLU A 156 15.73 -18.53 -1.11
C GLU A 156 15.50 -17.47 -2.21
N ILE A 157 14.71 -17.73 -3.25
CA ILE A 157 14.72 -16.90 -4.46
C ILE A 157 13.73 -15.73 -4.41
N GLU A 158 12.53 -15.90 -3.90
CA GLU A 158 11.51 -14.85 -3.90
C GLU A 158 11.75 -13.78 -2.83
N LEU A 159 12.22 -14.19 -1.65
CA LEU A 159 12.48 -13.25 -0.56
C LEU A 159 13.70 -12.34 -0.84
N ARG A 160 14.68 -12.83 -1.58
CA ARG A 160 15.85 -12.05 -2.03
C ARG A 160 15.48 -10.91 -2.97
N LEU A 161 14.51 -11.13 -3.85
CA LEU A 161 14.01 -10.11 -4.77
C LEU A 161 13.17 -9.05 -4.04
N TYR A 162 12.36 -9.48 -3.09
CA TYR A 162 11.51 -8.59 -2.29
C TYR A 162 12.34 -7.68 -1.37
N LEU A 163 13.22 -8.25 -0.54
CA LEU A 163 14.07 -7.50 0.37
C LEU A 163 15.09 -6.61 -0.37
N GLY A 164 15.59 -7.06 -1.51
CA GLY A 164 16.52 -6.26 -2.33
C GLY A 164 15.85 -5.04 -3.00
N ARG A 165 14.53 -5.04 -3.20
CA ARG A 165 13.78 -3.87 -3.70
C ARG A 165 13.44 -2.89 -2.58
N VAL A 166 12.97 -3.40 -1.43
CA VAL A 166 12.68 -2.58 -0.24
C VAL A 166 13.92 -1.81 0.21
N MET A 167 15.07 -2.49 0.34
CA MET A 167 16.34 -1.88 0.74
C MET A 167 16.89 -0.86 -0.27
N ARG A 168 16.54 -0.98 -1.56
CA ARG A 168 16.92 0.02 -2.58
C ARG A 168 16.03 1.26 -2.55
N SER A 169 14.75 1.11 -2.23
CA SER A 169 13.83 2.22 -2.05
C SER A 169 14.22 3.11 -0.87
N GLU A 170 14.57 2.50 0.27
CA GLU A 170 15.05 3.26 1.44
C GLU A 170 16.39 3.94 1.20
N ARG A 171 17.33 3.31 0.48
CA ARG A 171 18.61 3.97 0.10
C ARG A 171 18.39 5.15 -0.84
N ALA A 172 17.41 5.08 -1.74
CA ALA A 172 17.07 6.21 -2.60
C ALA A 172 16.46 7.35 -1.78
N ALA A 173 15.60 7.07 -0.81
CA ALA A 173 15.00 8.07 0.07
C ALA A 173 16.05 8.75 0.97
N ILE A 174 17.03 8.00 1.49
CA ILE A 174 18.11 8.53 2.32
C ILE A 174 19.13 9.34 1.50
N LEU A 175 19.38 8.96 0.23
CA LEU A 175 20.32 9.67 -0.66
C LEU A 175 19.71 10.92 -1.33
N THR A 176 18.37 11.05 -1.32
CA THR A 176 17.68 12.26 -1.82
C THR A 176 17.51 13.30 -0.71
N ALA A 177 17.76 12.93 0.55
CA ALA A 177 17.71 13.78 1.73
C ALA A 177 19.12 14.24 2.22
N ALA A 178 20.15 14.00 1.42
CA ALA A 178 21.52 14.50 1.61
C ALA A 178 21.94 15.37 0.42
#